data_4e6873ba524cda0280a1dfa6a35d8f65
#
_entry.id   4e6873ba524cda0280a1dfa6a35d8f65
#
_cell.length_a   1.000
_cell.length_b   1.000
_cell.length_c   1.000
_cell.angle_alpha   90.00
_cell.angle_beta   90.00
_cell.angle_gamma   90.00
#
_symmetry.space_group_name_H-M   'P 1'
#
loop_
_entity.id
_entity.type
_entity.pdbx_description
1 polymer ?
#
loop_
_entity_poly.entity_id
_entity_poly.type
_entity_poly.pdbx_seq_one_letter_code
_entity_poly.pdbx_strand_id
1 'polypeptide(L)'
;MRLLIVGAGSTGGYFGGRLAQADRDVTFLVRKGRADQLKATGLQIVSPHGDVALTPKLVTAETIASPYDAIILTVKAYSLDAALKDIAPGVGPKTMIVPVLNGMRHVDSIVAAFGQDALAGGLCSIAAALDDQGRIVQLSQFHNFVYGEMNGSRSERIEQLDAVMQNAGFDARLSSNIEQDMWNKWMFLATLAGVTCLTRGTIGDIAGAPGGADFVARFFDEVVSVASAHGHAPGASFLDPTRALLTEQGSTLTSSMYRDLMKNSPIEADQIIGDLLARGKQAHVDTPLLAAAYVNLAIYQTLRRPNT
;
A
#
# COMPACT_ATOMS: atom_id res chain seq x y z
N MET A 1 13.41 13.86 -14.34
CA MET A 1 12.18 13.04 -14.26
C MET A 1 11.13 13.80 -13.49
N ARG A 2 9.96 14.01 -14.09
CA ARG A 2 8.80 14.68 -13.46
C ARG A 2 7.94 13.63 -12.77
N LEU A 3 7.73 13.78 -11.46
CA LEU A 3 6.95 12.84 -10.66
C LEU A 3 5.57 13.42 -10.33
N LEU A 4 4.53 12.61 -10.48
CA LEU A 4 3.19 12.89 -9.95
C LEU A 4 2.91 11.96 -8.78
N ILE A 5 2.71 12.51 -7.60
CA ILE A 5 2.26 11.75 -6.42
C ILE A 5 0.74 11.87 -6.32
N VAL A 6 0.05 10.77 -6.45
CA VAL A 6 -1.42 10.75 -6.41
C VAL A 6 -1.89 10.56 -4.98
N GLY A 7 -2.29 11.67 -4.37
CA GLY A 7 -2.65 11.76 -2.97
C GLY A 7 -1.52 12.28 -2.07
N ALA A 8 -1.79 13.34 -1.31
CA ALA A 8 -0.92 13.85 -0.25
C ALA A 8 -1.46 13.44 1.13
N GLY A 9 -1.79 12.15 1.27
CA GLY A 9 -2.13 11.50 2.53
C GLY A 9 -0.88 11.08 3.30
N SER A 10 -1.03 10.16 4.28
CA SER A 10 0.09 9.71 5.11
C SER A 10 1.24 9.10 4.29
N THR A 11 0.95 8.21 3.35
CA THR A 11 1.97 7.54 2.53
C THR A 11 2.51 8.46 1.44
N GLY A 12 1.63 8.98 0.58
CA GLY A 12 2.05 9.81 -0.57
C GLY A 12 2.66 11.14 -0.13
N GLY A 13 2.10 11.75 0.92
CA GLY A 13 2.68 12.97 1.49
C GLY A 13 4.06 12.73 2.11
N TYR A 14 4.27 11.58 2.76
CA TYR A 14 5.58 11.23 3.31
C TYR A 14 6.63 11.06 2.21
N PHE A 15 6.48 10.06 1.34
CA PHE A 15 7.49 9.78 0.31
C PHE A 15 7.63 10.91 -0.71
N GLY A 16 6.52 11.50 -1.15
CA GLY A 16 6.55 12.66 -2.04
C GLY A 16 7.16 13.91 -1.38
N GLY A 17 6.92 14.12 -0.09
CA GLY A 17 7.54 15.19 0.68
C GLY A 17 9.04 15.02 0.85
N ARG A 18 9.51 13.80 1.12
CA ARG A 18 10.94 13.46 1.18
C ARG A 18 11.63 13.65 -0.19
N LEU A 19 10.99 13.22 -1.27
CA LEU A 19 11.48 13.46 -2.62
C LEU A 19 11.56 14.97 -2.94
N ALA A 20 10.54 15.75 -2.59
CA ALA A 20 10.54 17.19 -2.77
C ALA A 20 11.60 17.89 -1.91
N GLN A 21 11.85 17.43 -0.68
CA GLN A 21 12.92 17.91 0.19
C GLN A 21 14.31 17.65 -0.42
N ALA A 22 14.45 16.55 -1.17
CA ALA A 22 15.68 16.19 -1.90
C ALA A 22 15.76 16.85 -3.29
N ASP A 23 15.03 17.95 -3.52
CA ASP A 23 15.00 18.75 -4.76
C ASP A 23 14.58 17.95 -6.01
N ARG A 24 13.75 16.90 -5.84
CA ARG A 24 13.16 16.19 -6.98
C ARG A 24 11.96 16.98 -7.53
N ASP A 25 11.71 16.84 -8.82
CA ASP A 25 10.58 17.51 -9.47
C ASP A 25 9.25 16.78 -9.19
N VAL A 26 8.69 17.05 -8.01
CA VAL A 26 7.48 16.42 -7.47
C VAL A 26 6.29 17.36 -7.58
N THR A 27 5.20 16.85 -8.12
CA THR A 27 3.89 17.48 -8.10
C THR A 27 2.89 16.54 -7.41
N PHE A 28 2.03 17.08 -6.55
CA PHE A 28 0.98 16.30 -5.89
C PHE A 28 -0.36 16.51 -6.57
N LEU A 29 -1.00 15.43 -7.00
CA LEU A 29 -2.39 15.43 -7.39
C LEU A 29 -3.26 15.26 -6.15
N VAL A 30 -4.06 16.27 -5.84
CA VAL A 30 -4.91 16.29 -4.65
C VAL A 30 -6.31 16.80 -4.97
N ARG A 31 -7.30 16.40 -4.16
CA ARG A 31 -8.64 16.98 -4.20
C ARG A 31 -8.61 18.42 -3.66
N LYS A 32 -9.58 19.25 -4.11
CA LYS A 32 -9.67 20.67 -3.78
C LYS A 32 -9.47 20.98 -2.28
N GLY A 33 -10.17 20.29 -1.38
CA GLY A 33 -10.05 20.55 0.06
C GLY A 33 -8.63 20.34 0.60
N ARG A 34 -7.92 19.29 0.13
CA ARG A 34 -6.53 19.04 0.51
C ARG A 34 -5.59 20.06 -0.14
N ALA A 35 -5.87 20.49 -1.37
CA ALA A 35 -5.11 21.56 -2.02
C ALA A 35 -5.20 22.87 -1.26
N ASP A 36 -6.40 23.27 -0.84
CA ASP A 36 -6.62 24.50 -0.07
C ASP A 36 -5.89 24.45 1.29
N GLN A 37 -5.94 23.31 1.99
CA GLN A 37 -5.19 23.10 3.23
C GLN A 37 -3.67 23.20 3.01
N LEU A 38 -3.12 22.50 2.01
CA LEU A 38 -1.68 22.50 1.74
C LEU A 38 -1.18 23.86 1.24
N LYS A 39 -2.01 24.66 0.56
CA LYS A 39 -1.68 26.06 0.22
C LYS A 39 -1.59 26.96 1.44
N ALA A 40 -2.45 26.71 2.44
CA ALA A 40 -2.50 27.52 3.66
C ALA A 40 -1.38 27.15 4.66
N THR A 41 -1.08 25.88 4.83
CA THR A 41 -0.18 25.39 5.90
C THR A 41 1.13 24.80 5.40
N GLY A 42 1.30 24.60 4.09
CA GLY A 42 2.38 23.79 3.53
C GLY A 42 2.18 22.29 3.78
N LEU A 43 3.10 21.48 3.28
CA LEU A 43 3.20 20.05 3.60
C LEU A 43 4.18 19.92 4.76
N GLN A 44 3.73 19.28 5.83
CA GLN A 44 4.52 19.07 7.05
C GLN A 44 4.63 17.59 7.37
N ILE A 45 5.84 17.13 7.66
CA ILE A 45 6.16 15.77 8.11
C ILE A 45 6.80 15.88 9.49
N VAL A 46 6.29 15.13 10.45
CA VAL A 46 6.90 14.91 11.78
C VAL A 46 7.45 13.49 11.78
N SER A 47 8.76 13.35 11.97
CA SER A 47 9.44 12.07 11.74
C SER A 47 10.68 11.89 12.60
N PRO A 48 10.96 10.67 13.13
CA PRO A 48 12.21 10.37 13.81
C PRO A 48 13.46 10.53 12.92
N HIS A 49 13.26 10.63 11.59
CA HIS A 49 14.33 10.90 10.63
C HIS A 49 14.46 12.38 10.25
N GLY A 50 13.94 13.27 11.10
CA GLY A 50 13.91 14.72 10.89
C GLY A 50 12.60 15.22 10.29
N ASP A 51 12.16 16.35 10.80
CA ASP A 51 10.93 17.00 10.36
C ASP A 51 11.12 17.70 8.99
N VAL A 52 10.03 17.83 8.24
CA VAL A 52 10.00 18.52 6.95
C VAL A 52 8.86 19.53 6.95
N ALA A 53 9.15 20.72 6.43
CA ALA A 53 8.12 21.71 6.10
C ALA A 53 8.47 22.31 4.74
N LEU A 54 7.55 22.23 3.78
CA LEU A 54 7.76 22.75 2.42
C LEU A 54 6.45 23.20 1.78
N THR A 55 6.57 24.04 0.74
CA THR A 55 5.45 24.43 -0.11
C THR A 55 5.38 23.48 -1.30
N PRO A 56 4.39 22.57 -1.37
CA PRO A 56 4.31 21.58 -2.43
C PRO A 56 3.80 22.17 -3.75
N LYS A 57 4.29 21.67 -4.89
CA LYS A 57 3.62 21.87 -6.19
C LYS A 57 2.35 21.05 -6.22
N LEU A 58 1.21 21.68 -6.52
CA LEU A 58 -0.10 21.04 -6.46
C LEU A 58 -0.82 21.12 -7.81
N VAL A 59 -1.52 20.04 -8.16
CA VAL A 59 -2.50 20.00 -9.24
C VAL A 59 -3.78 19.30 -8.75
N THR A 60 -4.90 19.64 -9.39
CA THR A 60 -6.16 18.89 -9.28
C THR A 60 -6.44 18.18 -10.60
N ALA A 61 -7.43 17.28 -10.64
CA ALA A 61 -7.77 16.55 -11.87
C ALA A 61 -8.04 17.50 -13.06
N GLU A 62 -8.63 18.68 -12.78
CA GLU A 62 -8.97 19.68 -13.80
C GLU A 62 -7.75 20.46 -14.32
N THR A 63 -6.61 20.39 -13.64
CA THR A 63 -5.43 21.20 -13.95
C THR A 63 -4.22 20.41 -14.41
N ILE A 64 -4.34 19.08 -14.55
CA ILE A 64 -3.30 18.27 -15.19
C ILE A 64 -3.26 18.62 -16.68
N ALA A 65 -2.13 19.17 -17.14
CA ALA A 65 -2.02 19.70 -18.50
C ALA A 65 -1.04 18.93 -19.40
N SER A 66 -0.21 18.05 -18.85
CA SER A 66 0.83 17.34 -19.61
C SER A 66 1.26 16.06 -18.92
N PRO A 67 1.77 15.06 -19.67
CA PRO A 67 2.25 13.80 -19.12
C PRO A 67 3.38 13.97 -18.12
N TYR A 68 3.43 13.05 -17.16
CA TYR A 68 4.53 12.87 -16.22
C TYR A 68 5.38 11.67 -16.63
N ASP A 69 6.64 11.64 -16.19
CA ASP A 69 7.52 10.51 -16.47
C ASP A 69 7.17 9.32 -15.57
N ALA A 70 6.86 9.58 -14.28
CA ALA A 70 6.37 8.56 -13.37
C ALA A 70 5.23 9.10 -12.52
N ILE A 71 4.23 8.23 -12.26
CA ILE A 71 3.07 8.49 -11.40
C ILE A 71 3.12 7.50 -10.24
N ILE A 72 3.35 7.99 -9.03
CA ILE A 72 3.33 7.18 -7.81
C ILE A 72 1.90 7.22 -7.25
N LEU A 73 1.21 6.07 -7.30
CA LEU A 73 -0.19 5.96 -6.93
C LEU A 73 -0.32 5.50 -5.48
N THR A 74 -0.76 6.40 -4.60
CA THR A 74 -0.75 6.20 -3.13
C THR A 74 -2.12 6.31 -2.49
N VAL A 75 -3.18 6.23 -3.28
CA VAL A 75 -4.55 6.31 -2.78
C VAL A 75 -4.96 5.04 -2.05
N LYS A 76 -5.99 5.14 -1.22
CA LYS A 76 -6.67 3.97 -0.67
C LYS A 76 -7.47 3.25 -1.77
N ALA A 77 -7.61 1.92 -1.66
CA ALA A 77 -8.23 1.08 -2.68
C ALA A 77 -9.62 1.53 -3.12
N TYR A 78 -10.44 2.02 -2.19
CA TYR A 78 -11.78 2.53 -2.49
C TYR A 78 -11.80 3.86 -3.29
N SER A 79 -10.66 4.49 -3.50
CA SER A 79 -10.49 5.68 -4.34
C SER A 79 -9.76 5.39 -5.66
N LEU A 80 -9.43 4.13 -5.95
CA LEU A 80 -8.60 3.75 -7.10
C LEU A 80 -9.25 4.14 -8.42
N ASP A 81 -10.49 3.76 -8.65
CA ASP A 81 -11.18 4.00 -9.93
C ASP A 81 -11.31 5.49 -10.26
N ALA A 82 -11.56 6.33 -9.23
CA ALA A 82 -11.56 7.78 -9.40
C ALA A 82 -10.16 8.30 -9.71
N ALA A 83 -9.15 7.81 -8.99
CA ALA A 83 -7.76 8.23 -9.20
C ALA A 83 -7.25 7.87 -10.61
N LEU A 84 -7.59 6.68 -11.14
CA LEU A 84 -7.22 6.29 -12.51
C LEU A 84 -7.82 7.23 -13.56
N LYS A 85 -9.06 7.70 -13.36
CA LYS A 85 -9.68 8.73 -14.21
C LYS A 85 -8.99 10.08 -14.08
N ASP A 86 -8.68 10.48 -12.85
CA ASP A 86 -8.05 11.77 -12.55
C ASP A 86 -6.65 11.89 -13.14
N ILE A 87 -5.87 10.79 -13.18
CA ILE A 87 -4.50 10.79 -13.72
C ILE A 87 -4.45 10.65 -15.24
N ALA A 88 -5.51 10.24 -15.91
CA ALA A 88 -5.50 9.93 -17.34
C ALA A 88 -4.89 11.03 -18.22
N PRO A 89 -5.15 12.34 -18.00
CA PRO A 89 -4.50 13.42 -18.78
C PRO A 89 -2.99 13.54 -18.50
N GLY A 90 -2.50 12.98 -17.40
CA GLY A 90 -1.08 12.96 -17.01
C GLY A 90 -0.34 11.71 -17.49
N VAL A 91 -1.03 10.77 -18.16
CA VAL A 91 -0.43 9.53 -18.70
C VAL A 91 -0.14 9.71 -20.17
N GLY A 92 1.12 9.57 -20.57
CA GLY A 92 1.59 9.58 -21.94
C GLY A 92 2.23 8.24 -22.33
N PRO A 93 2.69 8.08 -23.58
CA PRO A 93 3.23 6.82 -24.09
C PRO A 93 4.44 6.25 -23.32
N LYS A 94 5.14 7.10 -22.57
CA LYS A 94 6.32 6.72 -21.78
C LYS A 94 6.10 6.83 -20.27
N THR A 95 4.89 7.20 -19.85
CA THR A 95 4.59 7.34 -18.42
C THR A 95 4.61 5.98 -17.72
N MET A 96 5.28 5.91 -16.59
CA MET A 96 5.32 4.75 -15.72
C MET A 96 4.39 4.99 -14.51
N ILE A 97 3.52 4.04 -14.21
CA ILE A 97 2.64 4.07 -13.03
C ILE A 97 3.17 3.07 -11.99
N VAL A 98 3.53 3.59 -10.82
CA VAL A 98 4.10 2.82 -9.69
C VAL A 98 3.07 2.83 -8.55
N PRO A 99 2.21 1.82 -8.43
CA PRO A 99 1.27 1.72 -7.33
C PRO A 99 1.96 1.26 -6.06
N VAL A 100 1.55 1.80 -4.90
CA VAL A 100 1.98 1.31 -3.58
C VAL A 100 0.79 0.90 -2.70
N LEU A 101 -0.33 0.59 -3.32
CA LEU A 101 -1.51 0.09 -2.66
C LEU A 101 -1.27 -1.31 -2.07
N ASN A 102 -2.05 -1.66 -1.06
CA ASN A 102 -2.04 -3.01 -0.51
C ASN A 102 -2.84 -3.97 -1.40
N GLY A 103 -2.45 -5.25 -1.44
CA GLY A 103 -3.06 -6.25 -2.32
C GLY A 103 -2.54 -6.19 -3.75
N MET A 104 -3.23 -6.85 -4.70
CA MET A 104 -2.82 -6.95 -6.12
C MET A 104 -3.88 -6.47 -7.11
N ARG A 105 -5.13 -6.27 -6.69
CA ARG A 105 -6.24 -5.88 -7.58
C ARG A 105 -5.98 -4.60 -8.38
N HIS A 106 -5.20 -3.69 -7.82
CA HIS A 106 -4.82 -2.44 -8.48
C HIS A 106 -3.96 -2.68 -9.73
N VAL A 107 -3.19 -3.77 -9.78
CA VAL A 107 -2.40 -4.19 -10.95
C VAL A 107 -3.33 -4.42 -12.14
N ASP A 108 -4.36 -5.25 -11.96
CA ASP A 108 -5.34 -5.56 -13.00
C ASP A 108 -6.08 -4.29 -13.49
N SER A 109 -6.43 -3.40 -12.55
CA SER A 109 -7.12 -2.13 -12.85
C SER A 109 -6.26 -1.16 -13.66
N ILE A 110 -4.96 -1.04 -13.33
CA ILE A 110 -4.02 -0.18 -14.06
C ILE A 110 -3.79 -0.72 -15.47
N VAL A 111 -3.57 -2.04 -15.60
CA VAL A 111 -3.38 -2.69 -16.90
C VAL A 111 -4.61 -2.52 -17.79
N ALA A 112 -5.81 -2.69 -17.23
CA ALA A 112 -7.06 -2.48 -17.97
C ALA A 112 -7.24 -1.03 -18.44
N ALA A 113 -6.78 -0.04 -17.66
CA ALA A 113 -6.95 1.37 -17.98
C ALA A 113 -5.86 1.93 -18.93
N PHE A 114 -4.60 1.50 -18.78
CA PHE A 114 -3.45 2.13 -19.44
C PHE A 114 -2.53 1.16 -20.17
N GLY A 115 -2.80 -0.13 -20.12
CA GLY A 115 -1.96 -1.17 -20.73
C GLY A 115 -0.81 -1.63 -19.81
N GLN A 116 -0.25 -2.79 -20.15
CA GLN A 116 0.83 -3.43 -19.40
C GLN A 116 2.12 -2.58 -19.36
N ASP A 117 2.41 -1.89 -20.46
CA ASP A 117 3.63 -1.08 -20.58
C ASP A 117 3.65 0.14 -19.65
N ALA A 118 2.49 0.62 -19.22
CA ALA A 118 2.41 1.71 -18.27
C ALA A 118 2.71 1.28 -16.82
N LEU A 119 2.58 -0.02 -16.51
CA LEU A 119 2.73 -0.53 -15.15
C LEU A 119 4.19 -0.80 -14.80
N ALA A 120 4.63 -0.30 -13.65
CA ALA A 120 5.76 -0.81 -12.90
C ALA A 120 5.30 -1.24 -11.51
N GLY A 121 5.97 -2.20 -10.91
CA GLY A 121 5.64 -2.65 -9.56
C GLY A 121 6.15 -1.69 -8.49
N GLY A 122 5.42 -1.62 -7.39
CA GLY A 122 5.83 -0.81 -6.25
C GLY A 122 5.19 -1.28 -4.95
N LEU A 123 5.93 -1.14 -3.87
CA LEU A 123 5.44 -1.33 -2.52
C LEU A 123 6.17 -0.40 -1.55
N CYS A 124 5.53 -0.07 -0.45
CA CYS A 124 6.20 0.65 0.63
C CYS A 124 5.88 0.02 1.98
N SER A 125 6.79 0.20 2.92
CA SER A 125 6.62 -0.19 4.32
C SER A 125 6.87 1.04 5.18
N ILE A 126 5.82 1.56 5.78
CA ILE A 126 5.82 2.69 6.70
C ILE A 126 4.55 2.64 7.57
N ALA A 127 4.67 3.00 8.83
CA ALA A 127 3.51 3.37 9.63
C ALA A 127 3.47 4.90 9.73
N ALA A 128 2.46 5.52 9.13
CA ALA A 128 2.24 6.96 9.20
C ALA A 128 0.74 7.28 9.24
N ALA A 129 0.40 8.42 9.82
CA ALA A 129 -0.97 8.92 9.90
C ALA A 129 -1.01 10.42 9.63
N LEU A 130 -2.18 10.94 9.28
CA LEU A 130 -2.44 12.37 9.37
C LEU A 130 -2.94 12.69 10.76
N ASP A 131 -2.41 13.73 11.39
CA ASP A 131 -2.96 14.28 12.62
C ASP A 131 -4.12 15.25 12.34
N ASP A 132 -4.72 15.79 13.39
CA ASP A 132 -5.87 16.70 13.31
C ASP A 132 -5.53 18.04 12.60
N GLN A 133 -4.24 18.38 12.49
CA GLN A 133 -3.74 19.55 11.76
C GLN A 133 -3.42 19.22 10.29
N GLY A 134 -3.56 17.97 9.90
CA GLY A 134 -3.23 17.48 8.56
C GLY A 134 -1.73 17.30 8.31
N ARG A 135 -0.90 17.29 9.38
CA ARG A 135 0.52 16.95 9.29
C ARG A 135 0.67 15.43 9.17
N ILE A 136 1.72 15.01 8.49
CA ILE A 136 2.07 13.60 8.33
C ILE A 136 2.96 13.21 9.50
N VAL A 137 2.47 12.33 10.36
CA VAL A 137 3.24 11.83 11.51
C VAL A 137 3.70 10.40 11.22
N GLN A 138 5.02 10.21 11.15
CA GLN A 138 5.61 8.87 11.03
C GLN A 138 5.63 8.20 12.40
N LEU A 139 5.10 6.96 12.46
CA LEU A 139 4.94 6.17 13.68
C LEU A 139 5.93 5.00 13.78
N SER A 140 6.61 4.65 12.68
CA SER A 140 7.62 3.58 12.61
C SER A 140 9.02 4.14 12.39
N GLN A 141 10.04 3.35 12.75
CA GLN A 141 11.41 3.67 12.38
C GLN A 141 11.73 3.32 10.92
N PHE A 142 11.05 2.31 10.35
CA PHE A 142 11.22 1.92 8.96
C PHE A 142 10.40 2.79 8.01
N HIS A 143 10.96 3.07 6.85
CA HIS A 143 10.35 3.85 5.77
C HIS A 143 10.87 3.41 4.39
N ASN A 144 10.60 2.16 4.04
CA ASN A 144 11.13 1.53 2.84
C ASN A 144 10.21 1.75 1.65
N PHE A 145 10.79 1.99 0.48
CA PHE A 145 10.09 2.02 -0.81
C PHE A 145 10.81 1.11 -1.81
N VAL A 146 10.11 0.11 -2.32
CA VAL A 146 10.65 -0.87 -3.28
C VAL A 146 9.88 -0.74 -4.59
N TYR A 147 10.58 -0.77 -5.71
CA TYR A 147 10.03 -0.61 -7.06
C TYR A 147 10.81 -1.47 -8.04
N GLY A 148 10.21 -1.72 -9.22
CA GLY A 148 10.85 -2.49 -10.28
C GLY A 148 9.94 -2.69 -11.48
N GLU A 149 10.50 -3.11 -12.60
CA GLU A 149 9.68 -3.61 -13.71
C GLU A 149 9.02 -4.93 -13.31
N MET A 150 7.75 -5.13 -13.69
CA MET A 150 7.00 -6.34 -13.34
C MET A 150 7.68 -7.62 -13.84
N ASN A 151 8.39 -7.56 -14.97
CA ASN A 151 9.16 -8.67 -15.52
C ASN A 151 10.59 -8.78 -14.96
N GLY A 152 10.97 -7.97 -13.99
CA GLY A 152 12.29 -7.96 -13.35
C GLY A 152 13.41 -7.36 -14.19
N SER A 153 13.13 -6.81 -15.38
CA SER A 153 14.15 -6.20 -16.24
C SER A 153 14.68 -4.88 -15.67
N ARG A 154 15.88 -4.50 -16.09
CA ARG A 154 16.49 -3.20 -15.82
C ARG A 154 16.35 -2.29 -17.04
N SER A 155 15.15 -1.75 -17.22
CA SER A 155 14.89 -0.80 -18.30
C SER A 155 15.48 0.59 -18.01
N GLU A 156 15.74 1.38 -19.03
CA GLU A 156 16.22 2.76 -18.87
C GLU A 156 15.28 3.59 -17.96
N ARG A 157 13.96 3.45 -18.10
CA ARG A 157 12.99 4.21 -17.29
C ARG A 157 13.03 3.85 -15.81
N ILE A 158 13.25 2.54 -15.47
CA ILE A 158 13.32 2.11 -14.07
C ILE A 158 14.65 2.51 -13.44
N GLU A 159 15.75 2.54 -14.20
CA GLU A 159 17.05 3.05 -13.73
C GLU A 159 17.01 4.57 -13.51
N GLN A 160 16.31 5.31 -14.36
CA GLN A 160 16.05 6.73 -14.15
C GLN A 160 15.19 6.97 -12.90
N LEU A 161 14.18 6.14 -12.64
CA LEU A 161 13.41 6.20 -11.39
C LEU A 161 14.32 5.89 -10.20
N ASP A 162 15.13 4.85 -10.26
CA ASP A 162 16.06 4.49 -9.20
C ASP A 162 16.98 5.66 -8.82
N ALA A 163 17.57 6.31 -9.82
CA ALA A 163 18.43 7.49 -9.60
C ALA A 163 17.69 8.65 -8.89
N VAL A 164 16.39 8.81 -9.15
CA VAL A 164 15.56 9.83 -8.49
C VAL A 164 15.20 9.45 -7.07
N MET A 165 14.93 8.16 -6.82
CA MET A 165 14.52 7.65 -5.51
C MET A 165 15.66 7.56 -4.49
N GLN A 166 16.92 7.34 -4.97
CA GLN A 166 18.08 7.23 -4.10
C GLN A 166 18.39 8.54 -3.36
N ASN A 167 18.87 8.42 -2.11
CA ASN A 167 19.25 9.56 -1.26
C ASN A 167 18.13 10.58 -1.02
N ALA A 168 16.88 10.15 -1.04
CA ALA A 168 15.71 11.01 -0.81
C ALA A 168 15.19 10.96 0.64
N GLY A 169 16.02 10.53 1.60
CA GLY A 169 15.67 10.50 3.04
C GLY A 169 14.73 9.36 3.43
N PHE A 170 14.75 8.27 2.68
CA PHE A 170 14.12 6.98 2.98
C PHE A 170 14.88 5.84 2.30
N ASP A 171 14.62 4.59 2.70
CA ASP A 171 15.27 3.42 2.13
C ASP A 171 14.62 3.05 0.79
N ALA A 172 15.29 3.39 -0.31
CA ALA A 172 14.86 3.08 -1.67
C ALA A 172 15.58 1.83 -2.20
N ARG A 173 14.82 0.88 -2.78
CA ARG A 173 15.39 -0.34 -3.35
C ARG A 173 14.79 -0.68 -4.71
N LEU A 174 15.62 -0.75 -5.74
CA LEU A 174 15.26 -1.35 -7.02
C LEU A 174 15.24 -2.88 -6.88
N SER A 175 14.10 -3.48 -7.17
CA SER A 175 13.91 -4.94 -7.13
C SER A 175 14.06 -5.55 -8.51
N SER A 176 14.77 -6.67 -8.57
CA SER A 176 14.82 -7.54 -9.76
C SER A 176 13.66 -8.56 -9.81
N ASN A 177 12.79 -8.58 -8.78
CA ASN A 177 11.62 -9.46 -8.72
C ASN A 177 10.49 -8.79 -7.92
N ILE A 178 10.10 -7.60 -8.38
CA ILE A 178 9.13 -6.75 -7.67
C ILE A 178 7.77 -7.43 -7.52
N GLU A 179 7.36 -8.23 -8.49
CA GLU A 179 6.08 -8.93 -8.43
C GLU A 179 6.05 -9.91 -7.25
N GLN A 180 7.10 -10.70 -7.05
CA GLN A 180 7.21 -11.59 -5.88
C GLN A 180 7.29 -10.79 -4.56
N ASP A 181 8.01 -9.66 -4.54
CA ASP A 181 8.06 -8.78 -3.36
C ASP A 181 6.66 -8.25 -3.00
N MET A 182 5.85 -7.88 -4.00
CA MET A 182 4.46 -7.44 -3.80
C MET A 182 3.58 -8.58 -3.28
N TRP A 183 3.70 -9.80 -3.82
CA TRP A 183 2.99 -10.99 -3.33
C TRP A 183 3.41 -11.34 -1.90
N ASN A 184 4.70 -11.32 -1.58
CA ASN A 184 5.20 -11.55 -0.23
C ASN A 184 4.59 -10.56 0.77
N LYS A 185 4.61 -9.25 0.42
CA LYS A 185 3.95 -8.24 1.26
C LYS A 185 2.46 -8.50 1.40
N TRP A 186 1.77 -8.88 0.33
CA TRP A 186 0.34 -9.18 0.40
C TRP A 186 0.04 -10.38 1.29
N MET A 187 0.81 -11.46 1.18
CA MET A 187 0.66 -12.63 2.06
C MET A 187 0.78 -12.24 3.55
N PHE A 188 1.80 -11.47 3.89
CA PHE A 188 1.96 -10.96 5.26
C PHE A 188 0.77 -10.10 5.68
N LEU A 189 0.40 -9.10 4.87
CA LEU A 189 -0.67 -8.15 5.20
C LEU A 189 -2.05 -8.81 5.26
N ALA A 190 -2.35 -9.74 4.36
CA ALA A 190 -3.63 -10.44 4.35
C ALA A 190 -3.80 -11.31 5.60
N THR A 191 -2.75 -12.01 6.00
CA THR A 191 -2.77 -12.79 7.24
C THR A 191 -2.92 -11.88 8.45
N LEU A 192 -2.03 -10.88 8.61
CA LEU A 192 -2.07 -9.95 9.73
C LEU A 192 -3.43 -9.24 9.84
N ALA A 193 -3.95 -8.74 8.73
CA ALA A 193 -5.23 -8.05 8.71
C ALA A 193 -6.41 -9.00 8.95
N GLY A 194 -6.39 -10.17 8.32
CA GLY A 194 -7.43 -11.19 8.48
C GLY A 194 -7.59 -11.62 9.93
N VAL A 195 -6.50 -12.03 10.57
CA VAL A 195 -6.57 -12.55 11.94
C VAL A 195 -6.85 -11.45 12.97
N THR A 196 -6.18 -10.29 12.89
CA THR A 196 -6.39 -9.20 13.86
C THR A 196 -7.77 -8.57 13.74
N CYS A 197 -8.31 -8.40 12.51
CA CYS A 197 -9.66 -7.90 12.32
C CYS A 197 -10.73 -8.92 12.70
N LEU A 198 -10.51 -10.23 12.48
CA LEU A 198 -11.49 -11.26 12.84
C LEU A 198 -11.61 -11.40 14.37
N THR A 199 -10.49 -11.42 15.07
CA THR A 199 -10.45 -11.66 16.53
C THR A 199 -10.57 -10.39 17.37
N ARG A 200 -10.36 -9.20 16.79
CA ARG A 200 -10.28 -7.90 17.49
C ARG A 200 -9.12 -7.83 18.50
N GLY A 201 -8.04 -8.58 18.24
CA GLY A 201 -6.83 -8.63 19.09
C GLY A 201 -5.56 -8.30 18.33
N THR A 202 -4.48 -8.04 19.07
CA THR A 202 -3.12 -7.98 18.56
C THR A 202 -2.61 -9.39 18.23
N ILE A 203 -1.50 -9.50 17.53
CA ILE A 203 -0.85 -10.82 17.32
C ILE A 203 -0.55 -11.50 18.65
N GLY A 204 -0.07 -10.76 19.65
CA GLY A 204 0.22 -11.30 20.98
C GLY A 204 -1.01 -11.81 21.72
N ASP A 205 -2.14 -11.08 21.63
CA ASP A 205 -3.41 -11.50 22.22
C ASP A 205 -3.89 -12.82 21.60
N ILE A 206 -3.78 -12.92 20.26
CA ILE A 206 -4.18 -14.12 19.52
C ILE A 206 -3.26 -15.29 19.87
N ALA A 207 -1.93 -15.10 19.78
CA ALA A 207 -0.95 -16.15 20.02
C ALA A 207 -0.95 -16.64 21.47
N GLY A 208 -1.35 -15.80 22.43
CA GLY A 208 -1.51 -16.16 23.84
C GLY A 208 -2.81 -16.92 24.15
N ALA A 209 -3.81 -16.88 23.26
CA ALA A 209 -5.06 -17.59 23.45
C ALA A 209 -4.90 -19.10 23.17
N PRO A 210 -5.66 -19.98 23.84
CA PRO A 210 -5.63 -21.41 23.54
C PRO A 210 -5.91 -21.71 22.07
N GLY A 211 -4.96 -22.34 21.35
CA GLY A 211 -5.06 -22.64 19.91
C GLY A 211 -4.81 -21.44 18.98
N GLY A 212 -4.54 -20.24 19.51
CA GLY A 212 -4.43 -19.02 18.72
C GLY A 212 -3.23 -19.00 17.78
N ALA A 213 -2.06 -19.44 18.22
CA ALA A 213 -0.87 -19.54 17.37
C ALA A 213 -1.10 -20.51 16.20
N ASP A 214 -1.73 -21.66 16.45
CA ASP A 214 -2.09 -22.66 15.43
C ASP A 214 -3.13 -22.08 14.44
N PHE A 215 -4.12 -21.33 14.93
CA PHE A 215 -5.08 -20.62 14.08
C PHE A 215 -4.38 -19.66 13.12
N VAL A 216 -3.46 -18.83 13.60
CA VAL A 216 -2.70 -17.88 12.76
C VAL A 216 -1.84 -18.62 11.74
N ALA A 217 -1.16 -19.71 12.16
CA ALA A 217 -0.34 -20.52 11.26
C ALA A 217 -1.17 -21.12 10.11
N ARG A 218 -2.33 -21.70 10.41
CA ARG A 218 -3.26 -22.23 9.40
C ARG A 218 -3.81 -21.15 8.48
N PHE A 219 -4.16 -19.99 9.01
CA PHE A 219 -4.59 -18.85 8.20
C PHE A 219 -3.50 -18.43 7.20
N PHE A 220 -2.25 -18.36 7.68
CA PHE A 220 -1.11 -18.05 6.82
C PHE A 220 -0.88 -19.12 5.74
N ASP A 221 -1.07 -20.42 6.09
CA ASP A 221 -0.95 -21.53 5.13
C ASP A 221 -2.01 -21.44 4.01
N GLU A 222 -3.25 -21.06 4.31
CA GLU A 222 -4.28 -20.78 3.28
C GLU A 222 -3.82 -19.67 2.34
N VAL A 223 -3.34 -18.56 2.88
CA VAL A 223 -2.86 -17.40 2.10
C VAL A 223 -1.68 -17.80 1.22
N VAL A 224 -0.69 -18.53 1.74
CA VAL A 224 0.46 -19.04 1.00
C VAL A 224 0.03 -20.01 -0.10
N SER A 225 -0.96 -20.85 0.16
CA SER A 225 -1.48 -21.79 -0.83
C SER A 225 -2.10 -21.10 -2.02
N VAL A 226 -2.84 -20.00 -1.79
CA VAL A 226 -3.39 -19.17 -2.87
C VAL A 226 -2.28 -18.53 -3.70
N ALA A 227 -1.29 -17.91 -3.05
CA ALA A 227 -0.15 -17.28 -3.75
C ALA A 227 0.63 -18.31 -4.58
N SER A 228 0.87 -19.50 -4.02
CA SER A 228 1.57 -20.60 -4.70
C SER A 228 0.81 -21.13 -5.92
N ALA A 229 -0.52 -21.23 -5.83
CA ALA A 229 -1.38 -21.64 -6.95
C ALA A 229 -1.39 -20.62 -8.10
N HIS A 230 -1.03 -19.35 -7.82
CA HIS A 230 -0.84 -18.29 -8.81
C HIS A 230 0.63 -18.13 -9.26
N GLY A 231 1.53 -19.07 -8.93
CA GLY A 231 2.92 -19.06 -9.35
C GLY A 231 3.87 -18.24 -8.46
N HIS A 232 3.38 -17.74 -7.33
CA HIS A 232 4.15 -16.89 -6.41
C HIS A 232 4.45 -17.59 -5.09
N ALA A 233 4.89 -18.85 -5.16
CA ALA A 233 5.31 -19.61 -3.99
C ALA A 233 6.49 -18.89 -3.28
N PRO A 234 6.35 -18.54 -1.99
CA PRO A 234 7.41 -17.82 -1.28
C PRO A 234 8.55 -18.78 -0.89
N GLY A 235 9.78 -18.26 -0.84
CA GLY A 235 10.92 -19.02 -0.32
C GLY A 235 10.97 -19.10 1.21
N ALA A 236 11.77 -20.02 1.75
CA ALA A 236 11.96 -20.21 3.20
C ALA A 236 12.44 -18.91 3.90
N SER A 237 13.25 -18.10 3.23
CA SER A 237 13.71 -16.82 3.75
C SER A 237 12.60 -15.80 4.05
N PHE A 238 11.43 -15.97 3.43
CA PHE A 238 10.22 -15.20 3.75
C PHE A 238 9.30 -15.96 4.71
N LEU A 239 9.08 -17.26 4.50
CA LEU A 239 8.12 -18.06 5.26
C LEU A 239 8.45 -18.11 6.75
N ASP A 240 9.68 -18.50 7.11
CA ASP A 240 10.07 -18.77 8.49
C ASP A 240 10.00 -17.52 9.37
N PRO A 241 10.64 -16.37 8.99
CA PRO A 241 10.55 -15.17 9.81
C PRO A 241 9.14 -14.57 9.83
N THR A 242 8.37 -14.70 8.75
CA THR A 242 6.98 -14.22 8.71
C THR A 242 6.09 -15.01 9.65
N ARG A 243 6.20 -16.33 9.65
CA ARG A 243 5.46 -17.21 10.57
C ARG A 243 5.82 -16.90 12.02
N ALA A 244 7.11 -16.77 12.33
CA ALA A 244 7.56 -16.41 13.68
C ALA A 244 6.97 -15.07 14.14
N LEU A 245 7.02 -14.05 13.30
CA LEU A 245 6.47 -12.72 13.59
C LEU A 245 4.95 -12.74 13.82
N LEU A 246 4.21 -13.51 13.00
CA LEU A 246 2.74 -13.61 13.07
C LEU A 246 2.23 -14.49 14.23
N THR A 247 3.10 -15.25 14.89
CA THR A 247 2.75 -16.10 16.04
C THR A 247 3.48 -15.72 17.33
N GLU A 248 4.11 -14.54 17.35
CA GLU A 248 4.90 -14.04 18.48
C GLU A 248 4.02 -13.71 19.67
N GLN A 249 4.24 -14.37 20.81
CA GLN A 249 3.52 -14.08 22.05
C GLN A 249 3.89 -12.70 22.59
N GLY A 250 2.92 -11.97 23.11
CA GLY A 250 3.11 -10.63 23.66
C GLY A 250 3.34 -9.53 22.62
N SER A 251 3.31 -9.86 21.32
CA SER A 251 3.46 -8.89 20.24
C SER A 251 2.30 -7.91 20.20
N THR A 252 2.59 -6.61 20.10
CA THR A 252 1.59 -5.54 19.93
C THR A 252 1.23 -5.30 18.46
N LEU A 253 1.72 -6.15 17.55
CA LEU A 253 1.57 -5.99 16.11
C LEU A 253 0.10 -6.06 15.69
N THR A 254 -0.33 -5.05 14.91
CA THR A 254 -1.65 -4.97 14.28
C THR A 254 -1.54 -4.42 12.87
N SER A 255 -2.53 -4.71 12.04
CA SER A 255 -2.61 -4.14 10.69
C SER A 255 -3.16 -2.70 10.70
N SER A 256 -2.89 -1.95 9.62
CA SER A 256 -3.56 -0.65 9.39
C SER A 256 -5.07 -0.82 9.28
N MET A 257 -5.54 -1.89 8.61
CA MET A 257 -6.97 -2.20 8.47
C MET A 257 -7.63 -2.46 9.83
N TYR A 258 -6.94 -3.13 10.75
CA TYR A 258 -7.41 -3.29 12.14
C TYR A 258 -7.59 -1.93 12.83
N ARG A 259 -6.59 -1.05 12.72
CA ARG A 259 -6.68 0.30 13.32
C ARG A 259 -7.80 1.14 12.72
N ASP A 260 -8.02 1.04 11.40
CA ASP A 260 -9.13 1.69 10.71
C ASP A 260 -10.48 1.13 11.19
N LEU A 261 -10.58 -0.20 11.33
CA LEU A 261 -11.77 -0.89 11.83
C LEU A 261 -12.11 -0.46 13.27
N MET A 262 -11.12 -0.41 14.16
CA MET A 262 -11.32 0.00 15.57
C MET A 262 -11.74 1.47 15.71
N LYS A 263 -11.44 2.31 14.71
CA LYS A 263 -11.89 3.71 14.62
C LYS A 263 -13.22 3.88 13.87
N ASN A 264 -13.92 2.81 13.55
CA ASN A 264 -15.11 2.84 12.71
C ASN A 264 -14.89 3.55 11.36
N SER A 265 -13.68 3.44 10.80
CA SER A 265 -13.29 4.03 9.51
C SER A 265 -13.53 3.07 8.34
N PRO A 266 -13.59 3.54 7.08
CA PRO A 266 -13.58 2.67 5.91
C PRO A 266 -12.35 1.77 5.89
N ILE A 267 -12.53 0.50 5.51
CA ILE A 267 -11.47 -0.51 5.44
C ILE A 267 -11.26 -1.01 4.01
N GLU A 268 -10.10 -1.60 3.74
CA GLU A 268 -9.72 -2.14 2.42
C GLU A 268 -9.97 -3.66 2.34
N ALA A 269 -11.09 -4.15 2.90
CA ALA A 269 -11.37 -5.58 3.00
C ALA A 269 -11.44 -6.28 1.64
N ASP A 270 -12.11 -5.66 0.66
CA ASP A 270 -12.26 -6.22 -0.68
C ASP A 270 -10.91 -6.33 -1.41
N GLN A 271 -10.03 -5.35 -1.20
CA GLN A 271 -8.72 -5.28 -1.82
C GLN A 271 -7.73 -6.29 -1.21
N ILE A 272 -7.76 -6.46 0.13
CA ILE A 272 -6.74 -7.23 0.85
C ILE A 272 -7.18 -8.69 1.02
N ILE A 273 -8.43 -8.91 1.41
CA ILE A 273 -8.95 -10.26 1.73
C ILE A 273 -9.86 -10.76 0.61
N GLY A 274 -10.78 -9.93 0.11
CA GLY A 274 -11.77 -10.33 -0.89
C GLY A 274 -11.14 -10.75 -2.23
N ASP A 275 -10.15 -10.01 -2.72
CA ASP A 275 -9.43 -10.36 -3.95
C ASP A 275 -8.64 -11.67 -3.78
N LEU A 276 -7.98 -11.85 -2.64
CA LEU A 276 -7.25 -13.10 -2.35
C LEU A 276 -8.20 -14.31 -2.28
N LEU A 277 -9.36 -14.15 -1.64
CA LEU A 277 -10.39 -15.18 -1.60
C LEU A 277 -10.93 -15.51 -3.02
N ALA A 278 -11.13 -14.50 -3.86
CA ALA A 278 -11.58 -14.70 -5.24
C ALA A 278 -10.52 -15.47 -6.05
N ARG A 279 -9.26 -15.13 -5.91
CA ARG A 279 -8.12 -15.85 -6.55
C ARG A 279 -8.01 -17.29 -6.00
N GLY A 280 -8.22 -17.51 -4.71
CA GLY A 280 -8.27 -18.87 -4.13
C GLY A 280 -9.37 -19.74 -4.75
N LYS A 281 -10.59 -19.18 -4.90
CA LYS A 281 -11.69 -19.87 -5.58
C LYS A 281 -11.38 -20.17 -7.05
N GLN A 282 -10.78 -19.24 -7.77
CA GLN A 282 -10.39 -19.41 -9.17
C GLN A 282 -9.35 -20.54 -9.32
N ALA A 283 -8.43 -20.67 -8.37
CA ALA A 283 -7.40 -21.70 -8.35
C ALA A 283 -7.84 -23.00 -7.66
N HIS A 284 -9.11 -23.13 -7.24
CA HIS A 284 -9.65 -24.28 -6.51
C HIS A 284 -8.90 -24.59 -5.20
N VAL A 285 -8.40 -23.57 -4.53
CA VAL A 285 -7.75 -23.67 -3.21
C VAL A 285 -8.82 -23.52 -2.12
N ASP A 286 -8.85 -24.47 -1.16
CA ASP A 286 -9.75 -24.37 -0.02
C ASP A 286 -9.21 -23.35 1.00
N THR A 287 -10.05 -22.35 1.35
CA THR A 287 -9.66 -21.20 2.18
C THR A 287 -10.75 -20.83 3.20
N PRO A 288 -11.15 -21.77 4.10
CA PRO A 288 -12.27 -21.55 5.02
C PRO A 288 -12.01 -20.43 6.02
N LEU A 289 -10.78 -20.28 6.53
CA LEU A 289 -10.44 -19.23 7.49
C LEU A 289 -10.42 -17.84 6.82
N LEU A 290 -9.86 -17.76 5.62
CA LEU A 290 -9.88 -16.54 4.81
C LEU A 290 -11.32 -16.12 4.47
N ALA A 291 -12.19 -17.09 4.13
CA ALA A 291 -13.60 -16.85 3.86
C ALA A 291 -14.33 -16.34 5.11
N ALA A 292 -14.10 -16.92 6.28
CA ALA A 292 -14.69 -16.47 7.54
C ALA A 292 -14.27 -15.03 7.88
N ALA A 293 -12.99 -14.70 7.70
CA ALA A 293 -12.49 -13.34 7.90
C ALA A 293 -13.16 -12.35 6.94
N TYR A 294 -13.31 -12.71 5.66
CA TYR A 294 -13.94 -11.84 4.68
C TYR A 294 -15.42 -11.59 4.99
N VAL A 295 -16.18 -12.61 5.39
CA VAL A 295 -17.59 -12.46 5.80
C VAL A 295 -17.72 -11.47 6.97
N ASN A 296 -16.86 -11.59 7.99
CA ASN A 296 -16.84 -10.66 9.13
C ASN A 296 -16.59 -9.20 8.67
N LEU A 297 -15.62 -9.01 7.78
CA LEU A 297 -15.26 -7.70 7.26
C LEU A 297 -16.34 -7.10 6.34
N ALA A 298 -16.97 -7.91 5.50
CA ALA A 298 -18.08 -7.50 4.64
C ALA A 298 -19.30 -7.04 5.47
N ILE A 299 -19.62 -7.75 6.55
CA ILE A 299 -20.65 -7.34 7.52
C ILE A 299 -20.28 -5.99 8.13
N TYR A 300 -19.04 -5.80 8.59
CA TYR A 300 -18.57 -4.50 9.10
C TYR A 300 -18.76 -3.38 8.07
N GLN A 301 -18.35 -3.57 6.81
CA GLN A 301 -18.51 -2.56 5.76
C GLN A 301 -20.00 -2.19 5.54
N THR A 302 -20.89 -3.20 5.55
CA THR A 302 -22.33 -2.99 5.36
C THR A 302 -22.99 -2.26 6.55
N LEU A 303 -22.60 -2.62 7.77
CA LEU A 303 -23.19 -2.06 8.99
C LEU A 303 -22.55 -0.76 9.45
N ARG A 304 -21.38 -0.41 8.90
CA ARG A 304 -20.68 0.81 9.26
C ARG A 304 -21.53 2.03 8.92
N ARG A 305 -21.96 2.76 9.94
CA ARG A 305 -22.64 4.05 9.76
C ARG A 305 -21.58 5.10 9.40
N PRO A 306 -21.83 5.98 8.40
CA PRO A 306 -20.98 7.16 8.21
C PRO A 306 -20.92 7.94 9.52
N ASN A 307 -19.72 8.42 9.89
CA ASN A 307 -19.62 9.37 10.98
C ASN A 307 -20.41 10.62 10.57
N THR A 308 -21.50 10.90 11.27
CA THR A 308 -22.32 12.11 11.11
C THR A 308 -21.56 13.34 11.57
#